data_4166bb16cfe987a1acd6aa377506e266
#
_entry.id   4166bb16cfe987a1acd6aa377506e266
#
_cell.length_a   1.000
_cell.length_b   1.000
_cell.length_c   1.000
_cell.angle_alpha   90.00
_cell.angle_beta   90.00
_cell.angle_gamma   90.00
#
_symmetry.space_group_name_H-M   'P 1'
#
loop_
_entity.id
_entity.type
_entity.pdbx_description
1 polymer ?
#
loop_
_entity_poly.entity_id
_entity_poly.type
_entity_poly.pdbx_seq_one_letter_code
_entity_poly.pdbx_strand_id
1 'polypeptide(L)'
;MTVNLAEVDLSASEFWMGDPYPTLKWLRNNDPVYRHPAPPGGRPFWAVTKYDDIVSISKTPSTFVSAQGIGLVEQGETRVAPPTLVDLDDPDHKWMRALVSKGFTPLTMRRLEPHVRELVTGILDRAGRLRECDFVAEIAAQLPIAVIGEMLGVPREDHRLL
;
A
#
# COMPACT_ATOMS: atom_id res chain seq x y z
N MET A 1 13.42 -11.59 26.21
CA MET A 1 13.79 -10.20 25.85
C MET A 1 12.64 -9.32 26.32
N THR A 2 12.89 -8.39 27.21
CA THR A 2 11.87 -7.45 27.71
C THR A 2 11.90 -6.25 26.79
N VAL A 3 10.78 -5.92 26.13
CA VAL A 3 10.64 -4.73 25.30
C VAL A 3 10.21 -3.57 26.20
N ASN A 4 10.94 -2.46 26.17
CA ASN A 4 10.53 -1.23 26.85
C ASN A 4 9.52 -0.47 25.96
N LEU A 5 8.23 -0.64 26.20
CA LEU A 5 7.19 -0.01 25.39
C LEU A 5 7.20 1.53 25.46
N ALA A 6 7.81 2.12 26.49
CA ALA A 6 7.93 3.58 26.58
C ALA A 6 8.89 4.17 25.53
N GLU A 7 9.75 3.32 24.95
CA GLU A 7 10.71 3.70 23.91
C GLU A 7 10.27 3.28 22.49
N VAL A 8 9.13 2.60 22.38
CA VAL A 8 8.62 2.12 21.09
C VAL A 8 7.72 3.17 20.45
N ASP A 9 8.21 3.77 19.36
CA ASP A 9 7.41 4.64 18.52
C ASP A 9 7.14 3.97 17.15
N LEU A 10 5.96 3.36 17.01
CA LEU A 10 5.53 2.72 15.78
C LEU A 10 5.22 3.73 14.64
N SER A 11 5.18 5.02 14.94
CA SER A 11 4.98 6.07 13.94
C SER A 11 6.29 6.62 13.36
N ALA A 12 7.41 6.38 14.05
CA ALA A 12 8.73 6.86 13.65
C ALA A 12 9.34 6.02 12.52
N SER A 13 9.88 6.66 11.50
CA SER A 13 10.56 5.99 10.38
C SER A 13 11.75 5.16 10.86
N GLU A 14 12.46 5.64 11.88
CA GLU A 14 13.63 4.99 12.47
C GLU A 14 13.29 3.60 13.02
N PHE A 15 12.10 3.43 13.60
CA PHE A 15 11.62 2.13 14.05
C PHE A 15 11.57 1.10 12.91
N TRP A 16 11.06 1.50 11.75
CA TRP A 16 10.90 0.61 10.59
C TRP A 16 12.19 0.43 9.78
N MET A 17 13.10 1.41 9.82
CA MET A 17 14.42 1.30 9.19
C MET A 17 15.38 0.40 9.98
N GLY A 18 15.11 0.18 11.27
CA GLY A 18 15.83 -0.75 12.12
C GLY A 18 15.33 -2.20 12.00
N ASP A 19 15.37 -2.94 13.11
CA ASP A 19 14.78 -4.27 13.21
C ASP A 19 13.47 -4.23 14.04
N PRO A 20 12.30 -4.07 13.40
CA PRO A 20 11.02 -3.98 14.09
C PRO A 20 10.50 -5.34 14.58
N TYR A 21 11.03 -6.46 14.06
CA TYR A 21 10.45 -7.79 14.24
C TYR A 21 10.44 -8.29 15.68
N PRO A 22 11.46 -8.09 16.51
CA PRO A 22 11.44 -8.49 17.91
C PRO A 22 10.32 -7.79 18.70
N THR A 23 10.14 -6.48 18.48
CA THR A 23 9.07 -5.69 19.11
C THR A 23 7.70 -6.14 18.64
N LEU A 24 7.49 -6.29 17.33
CA LEU A 24 6.22 -6.77 16.78
C LEU A 24 5.89 -8.19 17.26
N LYS A 25 6.90 -9.07 17.42
CA LYS A 25 6.71 -10.40 17.99
C LYS A 25 6.29 -10.32 19.45
N TRP A 26 6.91 -9.43 20.21
CA TRP A 26 6.56 -9.23 21.62
C TRP A 26 5.12 -8.72 21.76
N LEU A 27 4.73 -7.71 20.96
CA LEU A 27 3.36 -7.19 20.93
C LEU A 27 2.34 -8.29 20.59
N ARG A 28 2.57 -9.09 19.56
CA ARG A 28 1.67 -10.21 19.22
C ARG A 28 1.44 -11.17 20.36
N ASN A 29 2.45 -11.40 21.18
CA ASN A 29 2.38 -12.39 22.24
C ASN A 29 1.84 -11.84 23.56
N ASN A 30 2.01 -10.53 23.83
CA ASN A 30 1.76 -9.95 25.16
C ASN A 30 0.70 -8.84 25.13
N ASP A 31 0.64 -8.04 24.08
CA ASP A 31 -0.30 -6.93 23.91
C ASP A 31 -0.69 -6.78 22.42
N PRO A 32 -1.49 -7.73 21.88
CA PRO A 32 -1.76 -7.80 20.44
C PRO A 32 -2.61 -6.67 19.88
N VAL A 33 -3.27 -5.89 20.76
CA VAL A 33 -4.05 -4.69 20.42
C VAL A 33 -3.49 -3.53 21.24
N TYR A 34 -2.27 -3.16 20.89
CA TYR A 34 -1.51 -2.16 21.64
C TYR A 34 -2.02 -0.75 21.38
N ARG A 35 -2.33 -0.01 22.44
CA ARG A 35 -2.69 1.41 22.35
C ARG A 35 -1.43 2.27 22.28
N HIS A 36 -1.06 2.65 21.08
CA HIS A 36 0.07 3.56 20.87
C HIS A 36 -0.30 5.00 21.28
N PRO A 37 0.57 5.73 21.99
CA PRO A 37 0.36 7.14 22.30
C PRO A 37 0.29 7.98 21.02
N ALA A 38 -0.20 9.20 21.13
CA ALA A 38 -0.27 10.11 19.99
C ALA A 38 1.15 10.44 19.50
N PRO A 39 1.45 10.24 18.21
CA PRO A 39 2.67 10.78 17.61
C PRO A 39 2.60 12.32 17.56
N PRO A 40 3.72 13.02 17.37
CA PRO A 40 3.71 14.47 17.17
C PRO A 40 2.77 14.89 16.05
N GLY A 41 1.79 15.74 16.34
CA GLY A 41 0.77 16.20 15.37
C GLY A 41 -0.27 15.15 14.97
N GLY A 42 -0.34 14.01 15.66
CA GLY A 42 -1.29 12.95 15.39
C GLY A 42 -2.20 12.61 16.56
N ARG A 43 -2.99 11.55 16.40
CA ARG A 43 -3.87 11.00 17.45
C ARG A 43 -3.35 9.67 17.95
N PRO A 44 -3.69 9.27 19.21
CA PRO A 44 -3.41 7.91 19.66
C PRO A 44 -4.12 6.92 18.75
N PHE A 45 -3.47 5.78 18.49
CA PHE A 45 -4.01 4.74 17.63
C PHE A 45 -3.82 3.35 18.24
N TRP A 46 -4.56 2.39 17.69
CA TRP A 46 -4.45 0.98 18.07
C TRP A 46 -3.61 0.22 17.05
N ALA A 47 -2.50 -0.34 17.49
CA ALA A 47 -1.66 -1.21 16.68
C ALA A 47 -2.12 -2.67 16.85
N VAL A 48 -2.76 -3.20 15.82
CA VAL A 48 -3.26 -4.59 15.79
C VAL A 48 -2.22 -5.48 15.12
N THR A 49 -1.76 -6.51 15.83
CA THR A 49 -0.60 -7.30 15.41
C THR A 49 -0.90 -8.78 15.12
N LYS A 50 -2.08 -9.30 15.49
CA LYS A 50 -2.50 -10.65 15.15
C LYS A 50 -3.22 -10.69 13.80
N TYR A 51 -2.89 -11.69 12.98
CA TYR A 51 -3.46 -11.87 11.66
C TYR A 51 -4.99 -11.98 11.67
N ASP A 52 -5.55 -12.81 12.56
CA ASP A 52 -6.99 -13.03 12.62
C ASP A 52 -7.76 -11.77 13.03
N ASP A 53 -7.21 -10.96 13.91
CA ASP A 53 -7.78 -9.67 14.30
C ASP A 53 -7.77 -8.69 13.13
N ILE A 54 -6.67 -8.61 12.37
CA ILE A 54 -6.55 -7.78 11.16
C ILE A 54 -7.58 -8.22 10.11
N VAL A 55 -7.71 -9.53 9.88
CA VAL A 55 -8.71 -10.08 8.95
C VAL A 55 -10.14 -9.76 9.41
N SER A 56 -10.43 -9.87 10.71
CA SER A 56 -11.73 -9.53 11.29
C SER A 56 -12.07 -8.05 11.06
N ILE A 57 -11.13 -7.15 11.36
CA ILE A 57 -11.28 -5.70 11.11
C ILE A 57 -11.56 -5.43 9.63
N SER A 58 -10.75 -6.00 8.74
CA SER A 58 -10.87 -5.79 7.28
C SER A 58 -12.19 -6.31 6.71
N LYS A 59 -12.81 -7.31 7.35
CA LYS A 59 -14.10 -7.89 6.92
C LYS A 59 -15.32 -7.23 7.57
N THR A 60 -15.13 -6.24 8.42
CA THR A 60 -16.22 -5.58 9.15
C THR A 60 -16.27 -4.07 8.86
N PRO A 61 -16.50 -3.68 7.57
CA PRO A 61 -16.51 -2.28 7.16
C PRO A 61 -17.64 -1.45 7.78
N SER A 62 -18.67 -2.09 8.31
CA SER A 62 -19.75 -1.41 9.06
C SER A 62 -19.29 -0.84 10.41
N THR A 63 -18.17 -1.33 10.95
CA THR A 63 -17.61 -0.90 12.23
C THR A 63 -16.31 -0.13 12.04
N PHE A 64 -15.46 -0.59 11.11
CA PHE A 64 -14.15 -0.02 10.84
C PHE A 64 -14.18 0.72 9.50
N VAL A 65 -14.18 2.03 9.57
CA VAL A 65 -14.37 2.92 8.42
C VAL A 65 -13.07 3.56 7.97
N SER A 66 -12.94 3.86 6.68
CA SER A 66 -11.77 4.52 6.07
C SER A 66 -11.98 6.00 5.79
N ALA A 67 -13.23 6.45 5.65
CA ALA A 67 -13.55 7.83 5.25
C ALA A 67 -13.08 8.91 6.24
N GLN A 68 -12.77 8.53 7.48
CA GLN A 68 -12.22 9.46 8.47
C GLN A 68 -10.69 9.64 8.35
N GLY A 69 -10.05 8.96 7.41
CA GLY A 69 -8.61 9.01 7.13
C GLY A 69 -7.95 7.65 7.30
N ILE A 70 -6.91 7.44 6.50
CA ILE A 70 -6.09 6.21 6.47
C ILE A 70 -4.66 6.44 6.97
N GLY A 71 -4.33 7.66 7.38
CA GLY A 71 -3.02 8.05 7.89
C GLY A 71 -2.97 8.14 9.40
N LEU A 72 -1.77 7.97 9.97
CA LEU A 72 -1.52 8.13 11.42
C LEU A 72 -1.39 9.60 11.86
N VAL A 73 -1.04 10.47 10.92
CA VAL A 73 -0.92 11.92 11.14
C VAL A 73 -2.10 12.60 10.47
N GLU A 74 -2.71 13.55 11.17
CA GLU A 74 -3.74 14.38 10.56
C GLU A 74 -3.09 15.15 9.40
N GLN A 75 -3.43 14.80 8.18
CA GLN A 75 -3.24 15.71 7.07
C GLN A 75 -4.19 16.86 7.36
N GLY A 76 -3.62 18.04 7.66
CA GLY A 76 -4.40 19.23 8.00
C GLY A 76 -5.58 19.42 7.03
N GLU A 77 -6.57 20.21 7.38
CA GLU A 77 -7.90 20.37 6.74
C GLU A 77 -7.93 20.52 5.20
N THR A 78 -6.79 20.58 4.55
CA THR A 78 -6.66 20.71 3.10
C THR A 78 -6.35 19.36 2.46
N ARG A 79 -7.35 18.48 2.40
CA ARG A 79 -7.32 17.41 1.42
C ARG A 79 -7.57 18.03 0.04
N VAL A 80 -6.51 18.41 -0.65
CA VAL A 80 -6.57 19.05 -1.99
C VAL A 80 -6.99 18.06 -3.07
N ALA A 81 -6.81 16.77 -2.84
CA ALA A 81 -7.16 15.73 -3.79
C ALA A 81 -8.54 15.11 -3.47
N PRO A 82 -9.33 14.73 -4.49
CA PRO A 82 -10.56 13.98 -4.28
C PRO A 82 -10.27 12.64 -3.60
N PRO A 83 -11.24 12.07 -2.84
CA PRO A 83 -11.06 10.79 -2.17
C PRO A 83 -10.77 9.69 -3.21
N THR A 84 -9.79 8.87 -2.90
CA THR A 84 -9.46 7.67 -3.68
C THR A 84 -10.31 6.49 -3.22
N LEU A 85 -10.27 5.37 -3.96
CA LEU A 85 -11.05 4.18 -3.62
C LEU A 85 -10.79 3.67 -2.19
N VAL A 86 -9.57 3.82 -1.68
CA VAL A 86 -9.20 3.38 -0.31
C VAL A 86 -9.72 4.30 0.79
N ASP A 87 -10.18 5.49 0.43
CA ASP A 87 -10.73 6.49 1.37
C ASP A 87 -12.25 6.45 1.46
N LEU A 88 -12.89 5.58 0.69
CA LEU A 88 -14.33 5.45 0.64
C LEU A 88 -14.82 4.33 1.54
N ASP A 89 -16.01 4.54 2.11
CA ASP A 89 -16.78 3.53 2.79
C ASP A 89 -17.99 3.09 1.96
N ASP A 90 -18.68 2.03 2.39
CA ASP A 90 -19.92 1.59 1.76
C ASP A 90 -21.05 2.61 1.94
N PRO A 91 -21.89 2.88 0.93
CA PRO A 91 -22.02 2.15 -0.35
C PRO A 91 -21.11 2.63 -1.47
N ASP A 92 -20.48 3.79 -1.37
CA ASP A 92 -19.71 4.44 -2.44
C ASP A 92 -18.49 3.61 -2.83
N HIS A 93 -17.78 3.02 -1.84
CA HIS A 93 -16.68 2.09 -2.08
C HIS A 93 -17.12 0.91 -2.96
N LYS A 94 -18.24 0.25 -2.61
CA LYS A 94 -18.75 -0.90 -3.37
C LYS A 94 -19.10 -0.52 -4.80
N TRP A 95 -19.75 0.62 -4.98
CA TRP A 95 -20.13 1.11 -6.30
C TRP A 95 -18.90 1.38 -7.17
N MET A 96 -17.96 2.15 -6.67
CA MET A 96 -16.73 2.50 -7.41
C MET A 96 -15.87 1.27 -7.69
N ARG A 97 -15.69 0.39 -6.69
CA ARG A 97 -14.96 -0.88 -6.86
C ARG A 97 -15.60 -1.78 -7.92
N ALA A 98 -16.92 -1.83 -7.99
CA ALA A 98 -17.63 -2.62 -9.00
C ALA A 98 -17.37 -2.11 -10.42
N LEU A 99 -17.23 -0.79 -10.61
CA LEU A 99 -16.86 -0.21 -11.92
C LEU A 99 -15.46 -0.65 -12.33
N VAL A 100 -14.49 -0.47 -11.44
CA VAL A 100 -13.08 -0.82 -11.70
C VAL A 100 -12.92 -2.32 -11.93
N SER A 101 -13.58 -3.16 -11.14
CA SER A 101 -13.47 -4.63 -11.20
C SER A 101 -13.87 -5.22 -12.57
N LYS A 102 -14.70 -4.52 -13.36
CA LYS A 102 -15.05 -4.96 -14.70
C LYS A 102 -13.84 -5.02 -15.65
N GLY A 103 -12.83 -4.20 -15.43
CA GLY A 103 -11.57 -4.21 -16.18
C GLY A 103 -10.61 -5.33 -15.76
N PHE A 104 -10.79 -5.93 -14.58
CA PHE A 104 -9.86 -6.90 -13.98
C PHE A 104 -10.39 -8.32 -13.96
N THR A 105 -11.08 -8.73 -15.01
CA THR A 105 -11.60 -10.11 -15.12
C THR A 105 -10.47 -11.10 -15.42
N PRO A 106 -10.62 -12.40 -15.04
CA PRO A 106 -9.64 -13.42 -15.43
C PRO A 106 -9.40 -13.53 -16.93
N LEU A 107 -10.40 -13.23 -17.75
CA LEU A 107 -10.27 -13.21 -19.20
C LEU A 107 -9.38 -12.04 -19.65
N THR A 108 -9.60 -10.85 -19.10
CA THR A 108 -8.77 -9.67 -19.40
C THR A 108 -7.33 -9.92 -19.00
N MET A 109 -7.10 -10.49 -17.81
CA MET A 109 -5.74 -10.82 -17.34
C MET A 109 -5.04 -11.82 -18.25
N ARG A 110 -5.70 -12.88 -18.69
CA ARG A 110 -5.11 -13.83 -19.65
C ARG A 110 -4.76 -13.20 -21.00
N ARG A 111 -5.56 -12.24 -21.46
CA ARG A 111 -5.27 -11.49 -22.71
C ARG A 111 -4.08 -10.54 -22.54
N LEU A 112 -3.88 -10.01 -21.36
CA LEU A 112 -2.77 -9.09 -21.06
C LEU A 112 -1.43 -9.83 -20.89
N GLU A 113 -1.44 -11.10 -20.48
CA GLU A 113 -0.23 -11.87 -20.15
C GLU A 113 0.84 -11.88 -21.27
N PRO A 114 0.51 -12.15 -22.56
CA PRO A 114 1.53 -12.13 -23.62
C PRO A 114 2.20 -10.77 -23.74
N HIS A 115 1.42 -9.70 -23.66
CA HIS A 115 1.91 -8.34 -23.74
C HIS A 115 2.81 -7.97 -22.53
N VAL A 116 2.41 -8.37 -21.32
CA VAL A 116 3.25 -8.18 -20.12
C VAL A 116 4.59 -8.91 -20.30
N ARG A 117 4.60 -10.10 -20.88
CA ARG A 117 5.85 -10.82 -21.18
C ARG A 117 6.76 -10.08 -22.16
N GLU A 118 6.19 -9.48 -23.21
CA GLU A 118 6.95 -8.64 -24.14
C GLU A 118 7.56 -7.42 -23.43
N LEU A 119 6.78 -6.73 -22.59
CA LEU A 119 7.28 -5.61 -21.79
C LEU A 119 8.44 -6.02 -20.88
N VAL A 120 8.27 -7.12 -20.14
CA VAL A 120 9.33 -7.66 -19.27
C VAL A 120 10.59 -7.99 -20.06
N THR A 121 10.45 -8.69 -21.21
CA THR A 121 11.59 -9.01 -22.06
C THR A 121 12.33 -7.75 -22.50
N GLY A 122 11.61 -6.74 -22.98
CA GLY A 122 12.21 -5.47 -23.37
C GLY A 122 12.90 -4.71 -22.23
N ILE A 123 12.35 -4.75 -21.02
CA ILE A 123 12.98 -4.16 -19.84
C ILE A 123 14.28 -4.90 -19.50
N LEU A 124 14.24 -6.23 -19.44
CA LEU A 124 15.41 -7.05 -19.11
C LEU A 124 16.50 -6.97 -20.16
N ASP A 125 16.16 -6.90 -21.45
CA ASP A 125 17.12 -6.74 -22.55
C ASP A 125 17.84 -5.39 -22.47
N ARG A 126 17.17 -4.33 -22.03
CA ARG A 126 17.82 -3.02 -21.81
C ARG A 126 18.74 -3.08 -20.58
N ALA A 127 18.24 -3.55 -19.46
CA ALA A 127 19.01 -3.64 -18.23
C ALA A 127 20.21 -4.57 -18.37
N GLY A 128 20.08 -5.68 -19.10
CA GLY A 128 21.17 -6.64 -19.35
C GLY A 128 22.33 -6.09 -20.18
N ARG A 129 22.17 -4.95 -20.86
CA ARG A 129 23.26 -4.25 -21.56
C ARG A 129 24.09 -3.36 -20.63
N LEU A 130 23.59 -3.10 -19.42
CA LEU A 130 24.28 -2.32 -18.41
C LEU A 130 25.16 -3.25 -17.59
N ARG A 131 26.38 -2.83 -17.26
CA ARG A 131 27.27 -3.59 -16.36
C ARG A 131 26.76 -3.57 -14.92
N GLU A 132 26.16 -2.45 -14.54
CA GLU A 132 25.58 -2.18 -13.23
C GLU A 132 24.41 -1.23 -13.43
N CYS A 133 23.32 -1.42 -12.70
CA CYS A 133 22.16 -0.54 -12.79
C CYS A 133 21.43 -0.46 -11.44
N ASP A 134 20.68 0.60 -11.25
CA ASP A 134 19.70 0.69 -10.18
C ASP A 134 18.53 -0.24 -10.54
N PHE A 135 18.33 -1.29 -9.74
CA PHE A 135 17.30 -2.30 -10.00
C PHE A 135 15.89 -1.69 -9.95
N VAL A 136 15.65 -0.73 -9.06
CA VAL A 136 14.33 -0.10 -8.93
C VAL A 136 14.05 0.76 -10.16
N ALA A 137 14.97 1.66 -10.51
CA ALA A 137 14.79 2.59 -11.62
C ALA A 137 14.71 1.88 -12.97
N GLU A 138 15.60 0.91 -13.23
CA GLU A 138 15.76 0.30 -14.54
C GLU A 138 14.85 -0.91 -14.77
N ILE A 139 14.36 -1.55 -13.69
CA ILE A 139 13.59 -2.80 -13.81
C ILE A 139 12.27 -2.71 -13.04
N ALA A 140 12.32 -2.56 -11.70
CA ALA A 140 11.15 -2.82 -10.88
C ALA A 140 10.03 -1.78 -11.06
N ALA A 141 10.36 -0.50 -11.25
CA ALA A 141 9.40 0.57 -11.47
C ALA A 141 8.83 0.58 -12.89
N GLN A 142 9.58 0.10 -13.88
CA GLN A 142 9.20 0.20 -15.30
C GLN A 142 7.94 -0.60 -15.64
N LEU A 143 7.84 -1.83 -15.13
CA LEU A 143 6.74 -2.73 -15.50
C LEU A 143 5.39 -2.27 -14.96
N PRO A 144 5.22 -1.95 -13.67
CA PRO A 144 3.94 -1.46 -13.14
C PRO A 144 3.46 -0.20 -13.85
N ILE A 145 4.36 0.77 -14.09
CA ILE A 145 4.04 2.02 -14.76
C ILE A 145 3.55 1.74 -16.19
N ALA A 146 4.26 0.90 -16.96
CA ALA A 146 3.88 0.56 -18.31
C ALA A 146 2.51 -0.13 -18.37
N VAL A 147 2.28 -1.14 -17.51
CA VAL A 147 1.03 -1.91 -17.50
C VAL A 147 -0.15 -1.03 -17.07
N ILE A 148 -0.01 -0.23 -16.01
CA ILE A 148 -1.08 0.66 -15.55
C ILE A 148 -1.34 1.76 -16.57
N GLY A 149 -0.31 2.39 -17.12
CA GLY A 149 -0.45 3.41 -18.15
C GLY A 149 -1.22 2.90 -19.36
N GLU A 150 -0.89 1.72 -19.89
CA GLU A 150 -1.60 1.11 -21.00
C GLU A 150 -3.04 0.73 -20.65
N MET A 151 -3.30 0.21 -19.45
CA MET A 151 -4.67 -0.09 -19.00
C MET A 151 -5.54 1.18 -18.88
N LEU A 152 -4.94 2.31 -18.55
CA LEU A 152 -5.62 3.61 -18.49
C LEU A 152 -5.66 4.32 -19.84
N GLY A 153 -5.00 3.79 -20.88
CA GLY A 153 -4.93 4.41 -22.20
C GLY A 153 -4.01 5.63 -22.24
N VAL A 154 -3.05 5.73 -21.31
CA VAL A 154 -2.06 6.80 -21.29
C VAL A 154 -1.00 6.51 -22.36
N PRO A 155 -0.67 7.48 -23.27
CA PRO A 155 0.39 7.31 -24.25
C PRO A 155 1.74 7.01 -23.57
N ARG A 156 2.58 6.19 -24.25
CA ARG A 156 3.86 5.76 -23.65
C ARG A 156 4.82 6.90 -23.33
N GLU A 157 4.78 7.96 -24.12
CA GLU A 157 5.56 9.19 -23.87
C GLU A 157 5.21 9.89 -22.56
N ASP A 158 3.99 9.66 -22.07
CA ASP A 158 3.47 10.27 -20.85
C ASP A 158 3.58 9.36 -19.61
N HIS A 159 4.02 8.10 -19.76
CA HIS A 159 4.17 7.16 -18.64
C HIS A 159 5.11 7.69 -17.54
N ARG A 160 6.04 8.57 -17.88
CA ARG A 160 6.92 9.24 -16.90
C ARG A 160 6.19 10.19 -15.93
N LEU A 161 4.93 10.52 -16.21
CA LEU A 161 4.08 11.38 -15.37
C LEU A 161 3.28 10.57 -14.33
N LEU A 162 3.27 9.23 -14.46
CA LEU A 162 2.67 8.29 -13.51
C LEU A 162 3.65 7.92 -12.40
#